data_8ad0328a2bafc6c7acbd0cc8544c0a82
#
_entry.id   8ad0328a2bafc6c7acbd0cc8544c0a82
#
_cell.length_a   1.000
_cell.length_b   1.000
_cell.length_c   1.000
_cell.angle_alpha   90.00
_cell.angle_beta   90.00
_cell.angle_gamma   90.00
#
_symmetry.space_group_name_H-M   'P 1'
#
loop_
_entity.id
_entity.type
_entity.pdbx_description
1 polymer ?
#
loop_
_entity_poly.entity_id
_entity_poly.type
_entity_poly.pdbx_seq_one_letter_code
_entity_poly.pdbx_strand_id
1 'polypeptide(L)'
;MEPDAPGAEEQVVSLYHTLDADALHAHADEVKRLFAQNTALRSRAARYIASAGSLLLDSRRAEACSANFEKVRRYVKRLCARTLPRLPEGASASEELRLLSAITPKGPVFYRGTVQALADRYVVFHDDYGAVSRLLLELIRAEALARGYHIITCPCAMHPDDKIDHLFIPALRLAFLTDNRWHPVQLPGVQAVRCTRFVDRENLAGYRARLRFNERAAAELLEQAADLMAQAKACHDELETYYRAAAVSYTHLRAHETGAY
;
A
#
# COMPACT_ATOMS: atom_id res chain seq x y z
N MET A 1 3.06 -12.34 -6.62
CA MET A 1 4.25 -13.20 -6.76
C MET A 1 3.88 -14.23 -7.80
N GLU A 2 4.60 -14.29 -8.90
CA GLU A 2 4.46 -15.41 -9.82
C GLU A 2 5.29 -16.57 -9.27
N PRO A 3 4.78 -17.82 -9.35
CA PRO A 3 5.51 -18.97 -8.86
C PRO A 3 6.76 -19.23 -9.70
N ASP A 4 7.86 -19.57 -9.06
CA ASP A 4 9.14 -19.83 -9.74
C ASP A 4 9.11 -21.14 -10.57
N ALA A 5 8.24 -22.07 -10.21
CA ALA A 5 8.07 -23.35 -10.89
C ALA A 5 6.57 -23.79 -10.89
N PRO A 6 5.72 -23.17 -11.74
CA PRO A 6 4.28 -23.48 -11.77
C PRO A 6 4.03 -24.96 -12.06
N GLY A 7 3.27 -25.62 -11.17
CA GLY A 7 2.90 -27.03 -11.30
C GLY A 7 3.95 -28.07 -10.85
N ALA A 8 5.17 -27.64 -10.51
CA ALA A 8 6.21 -28.52 -9.96
C ALA A 8 6.19 -28.53 -8.41
N GLU A 9 6.02 -27.36 -7.79
CA GLU A 9 5.96 -27.19 -6.34
C GLU A 9 4.56 -26.80 -5.85
N GLU A 10 3.66 -26.40 -6.77
CA GLU A 10 2.34 -25.88 -6.48
C GLU A 10 1.25 -26.68 -7.20
N GLN A 11 0.11 -26.82 -6.56
CA GLN A 11 -1.07 -27.42 -7.20
C GLN A 11 -1.78 -26.38 -8.07
N VAL A 12 -1.82 -26.59 -9.38
CA VAL A 12 -2.59 -25.76 -10.31
C VAL A 12 -4.06 -26.15 -10.25
N VAL A 13 -4.91 -25.24 -9.79
CA VAL A 13 -6.37 -25.41 -9.78
C VAL A 13 -6.97 -24.52 -10.85
N SER A 14 -7.61 -25.14 -11.85
CA SER A 14 -8.36 -24.41 -12.89
C SER A 14 -9.83 -24.26 -12.48
N LEU A 15 -10.34 -23.03 -12.48
CA LEU A 15 -11.74 -22.73 -12.21
C LEU A 15 -12.60 -22.71 -13.48
N TYR A 16 -12.04 -22.90 -14.67
CA TYR A 16 -12.80 -22.89 -15.92
C TYR A 16 -13.89 -23.95 -15.98
N HIS A 17 -13.68 -25.10 -15.34
CA HIS A 17 -14.68 -26.19 -15.28
C HIS A 17 -15.89 -25.84 -14.39
N THR A 18 -15.83 -24.76 -13.62
CA THR A 18 -16.94 -24.32 -12.77
C THR A 18 -17.83 -23.28 -13.44
N LEU A 19 -17.58 -23.00 -14.72
CA LEU A 19 -18.33 -22.01 -15.51
C LEU A 19 -19.04 -22.69 -16.68
N ASP A 20 -20.31 -22.34 -16.86
CA ASP A 20 -21.07 -22.65 -18.07
C ASP A 20 -20.68 -21.64 -19.17
N ALA A 21 -19.90 -22.12 -20.15
CA ALA A 21 -19.40 -21.31 -21.25
C ALA A 21 -20.52 -20.82 -22.17
N ASP A 22 -21.56 -21.64 -22.39
CA ASP A 22 -22.67 -21.28 -23.27
C ASP A 22 -23.51 -20.17 -22.65
N ALA A 23 -23.75 -20.22 -21.35
CA ALA A 23 -24.41 -19.14 -20.61
C ALA A 23 -23.64 -17.83 -20.69
N LEU A 24 -22.30 -17.85 -20.61
CA LEU A 24 -21.46 -16.65 -20.80
C LEU A 24 -21.44 -16.18 -22.23
N HIS A 25 -21.39 -17.09 -23.22
CA HIS A 25 -21.44 -16.74 -24.63
C HIS A 25 -22.74 -16.05 -25.04
N ALA A 26 -23.87 -16.43 -24.43
CA ALA A 26 -25.15 -15.76 -24.67
C ALA A 26 -25.15 -14.26 -24.32
N HIS A 27 -24.23 -13.82 -23.43
CA HIS A 27 -24.07 -12.45 -22.98
C HIS A 27 -22.70 -11.84 -23.37
N ALA A 28 -22.01 -12.44 -24.35
CA ALA A 28 -20.61 -12.10 -24.67
C ALA A 28 -20.36 -10.61 -24.95
N ASP A 29 -21.26 -9.95 -25.70
CA ASP A 29 -21.09 -8.55 -26.08
C ASP A 29 -21.21 -7.62 -24.87
N GLU A 30 -22.13 -7.90 -23.96
CA GLU A 30 -22.34 -7.12 -22.74
C GLU A 30 -21.18 -7.32 -21.76
N VAL A 31 -20.74 -8.55 -21.56
CA VAL A 31 -19.57 -8.88 -20.74
C VAL A 31 -18.33 -8.17 -21.28
N LYS A 32 -18.07 -8.20 -22.60
CA LYS A 32 -16.94 -7.49 -23.23
C LYS A 32 -17.03 -5.97 -23.03
N ARG A 33 -18.24 -5.40 -23.21
CA ARG A 33 -18.49 -3.97 -23.00
C ARG A 33 -18.15 -3.55 -21.57
N LEU A 34 -18.62 -4.28 -20.57
CA LEU A 34 -18.37 -4.01 -19.16
C LEU A 34 -16.89 -4.16 -18.78
N PHE A 35 -16.21 -5.18 -19.31
CA PHE A 35 -14.76 -5.32 -19.15
C PHE A 35 -13.97 -4.13 -19.71
N ALA A 36 -14.32 -3.72 -20.93
CA ALA A 36 -13.67 -2.56 -21.57
C ALA A 36 -13.90 -1.28 -20.76
N GLN A 37 -15.13 -1.05 -20.29
CA GLN A 37 -15.50 0.09 -19.48
C GLN A 37 -14.75 0.08 -18.12
N ASN A 38 -14.74 -1.05 -17.42
CA ASN A 38 -14.01 -1.22 -16.16
C ASN A 38 -12.51 -0.91 -16.35
N THR A 39 -11.90 -1.47 -17.40
CA THR A 39 -10.49 -1.25 -17.72
C THR A 39 -10.19 0.24 -18.01
N ALA A 40 -11.04 0.91 -18.77
CA ALA A 40 -10.89 2.33 -19.08
C ALA A 40 -10.97 3.21 -17.81
N LEU A 41 -11.96 2.94 -16.94
CA LEU A 41 -12.14 3.66 -15.68
C LEU A 41 -10.93 3.46 -14.75
N ARG A 42 -10.48 2.22 -14.57
CA ARG A 42 -9.30 1.91 -13.74
C ARG A 42 -8.03 2.55 -14.28
N SER A 43 -7.81 2.52 -15.60
CA SER A 43 -6.66 3.16 -16.24
C SER A 43 -6.67 4.68 -16.05
N ARG A 44 -7.86 5.30 -16.11
CA ARG A 44 -8.00 6.74 -15.84
C ARG A 44 -7.74 7.07 -14.36
N ALA A 45 -8.27 6.29 -13.44
CA ALA A 45 -8.01 6.43 -12.00
C ALA A 45 -6.51 6.32 -11.69
N ALA A 46 -5.82 5.32 -12.26
CA ALA A 46 -4.37 5.14 -12.10
C ALA A 46 -3.56 6.37 -12.55
N ARG A 47 -3.94 7.01 -13.67
CA ARG A 47 -3.30 8.25 -14.14
C ARG A 47 -3.50 9.40 -13.15
N TYR A 48 -4.68 9.53 -12.56
CA TYR A 48 -4.95 10.58 -11.56
C TYR A 48 -4.15 10.35 -10.27
N ILE A 49 -4.06 9.10 -9.81
CA ILE A 49 -3.23 8.72 -8.66
C ILE A 49 -1.75 9.04 -8.94
N ALA A 50 -1.23 8.69 -10.11
CA ALA A 50 0.14 8.98 -10.50
C ALA A 50 0.42 10.49 -10.58
N SER A 51 -0.53 11.27 -11.09
CA SER A 51 -0.43 12.74 -11.15
C SER A 51 -0.42 13.36 -9.74
N ALA A 52 -1.30 12.90 -8.85
CA ALA A 52 -1.31 13.31 -7.45
C ALA A 52 0.03 12.98 -6.77
N GLY A 53 0.53 11.76 -7.00
CA GLY A 53 1.82 11.33 -6.52
C GLY A 53 2.96 12.24 -6.99
N SER A 54 2.98 12.66 -8.25
CA SER A 54 4.00 13.57 -8.79
C SER A 54 4.00 14.93 -8.07
N LEU A 55 2.83 15.48 -7.73
CA LEU A 55 2.71 16.70 -6.95
C LEU A 55 3.21 16.52 -5.50
N LEU A 56 2.91 15.39 -4.88
CA LEU A 56 3.40 15.07 -3.54
C LEU A 56 4.91 14.80 -3.51
N LEU A 57 5.47 14.21 -4.57
CA LEU A 57 6.91 14.09 -4.76
C LEU A 57 7.60 15.45 -4.83
N ASP A 58 6.98 16.41 -5.53
CA ASP A 58 7.47 17.78 -5.61
C ASP A 58 7.47 18.47 -4.24
N SER A 59 6.42 18.28 -3.44
CA SER A 59 6.36 18.76 -2.05
C SER A 59 7.43 18.14 -1.17
N ARG A 60 7.68 16.84 -1.31
CA ARG A 60 8.74 16.13 -0.60
C ARG A 60 10.13 16.67 -0.96
N ARG A 61 10.39 17.00 -2.24
CA ARG A 61 11.64 17.62 -2.67
C ARG A 61 11.83 19.00 -2.05
N ALA A 62 10.78 19.80 -1.96
CA ALA A 62 10.84 21.10 -1.29
C ALA A 62 11.17 20.97 0.20
N GLU A 63 10.56 20.02 0.91
CA GLU A 63 10.92 19.72 2.31
C GLU A 63 12.36 19.24 2.44
N ALA A 64 12.83 18.38 1.54
CA ALA A 64 14.19 17.85 1.55
C ALA A 64 15.25 18.96 1.47
N CYS A 65 14.99 20.04 0.73
CA CYS A 65 15.88 21.21 0.68
C CYS A 65 15.99 21.94 2.04
N SER A 66 15.02 21.74 2.92
CA SER A 66 14.96 22.37 4.24
C SER A 66 15.31 21.40 5.38
N ALA A 67 15.55 20.12 5.09
CA ALA A 67 15.76 19.08 6.09
C ALA A 67 17.23 18.97 6.53
N ASN A 68 17.45 18.81 7.84
CA ASN A 68 18.77 18.50 8.41
C ASN A 68 18.95 16.98 8.52
N PHE A 69 19.43 16.36 7.47
CA PHE A 69 19.61 14.92 7.37
C PHE A 69 20.66 14.35 8.36
N GLU A 70 21.67 15.14 8.73
CA GLU A 70 22.63 14.71 9.77
C GLU A 70 21.96 14.58 11.16
N LYS A 71 21.04 15.48 11.46
CA LYS A 71 20.24 15.39 12.69
C LYS A 71 19.32 14.17 12.65
N VAL A 72 18.76 13.83 11.49
CA VAL A 72 17.96 12.60 11.28
C VAL A 72 18.82 11.35 11.52
N ARG A 73 20.00 11.22 10.89
CA ARG A 73 20.91 10.08 11.07
C ARG A 73 21.29 9.87 12.54
N ARG A 74 21.65 10.94 13.24
CA ARG A 74 21.97 10.87 14.68
C ARG A 74 20.78 10.46 15.52
N TYR A 75 19.57 10.87 15.15
CA TYR A 75 18.36 10.46 15.83
C TYR A 75 18.09 8.96 15.62
N VAL A 76 18.14 8.46 14.39
CA VAL A 76 17.92 7.04 14.07
C VAL A 76 18.93 6.15 14.82
N LYS A 77 20.22 6.51 14.81
CA LYS A 77 21.24 5.74 15.56
C LYS A 77 20.85 5.56 17.02
N ARG A 78 20.39 6.62 17.71
CA ARG A 78 19.93 6.54 19.10
C ARG A 78 18.62 5.78 19.26
N LEU A 79 17.68 5.96 18.33
CA LEU A 79 16.40 5.25 18.33
C LEU A 79 16.62 3.74 18.20
N CYS A 80 17.36 3.32 17.18
CA CYS A 80 17.66 1.89 16.95
C CYS A 80 18.49 1.26 18.09
N ALA A 81 19.43 1.99 18.67
CA ALA A 81 20.18 1.48 19.84
C ALA A 81 19.27 1.18 21.04
N ARG A 82 18.18 1.94 21.19
CA ARG A 82 17.24 1.77 22.31
C ARG A 82 16.13 0.76 22.01
N THR A 83 15.70 0.65 20.73
CA THR A 83 14.48 -0.10 20.36
C THR A 83 14.75 -1.43 19.69
N LEU A 84 15.94 -1.63 19.11
CA LEU A 84 16.35 -2.82 18.39
C LEU A 84 17.51 -3.53 19.11
N PRO A 85 17.25 -4.47 20.02
CA PRO A 85 18.29 -5.30 20.62
C PRO A 85 19.13 -6.02 19.55
N ARG A 86 20.36 -6.40 19.87
CA ARG A 86 21.13 -7.28 18.99
C ARG A 86 20.59 -8.69 19.06
N LEU A 87 20.41 -9.33 17.92
CA LEU A 87 20.09 -10.75 17.83
C LEU A 87 21.36 -11.59 17.99
N PRO A 88 21.24 -12.89 18.37
CA PRO A 88 22.36 -13.82 18.37
C PRO A 88 23.05 -13.89 17.00
N GLU A 89 24.34 -14.25 17.00
CA GLU A 89 25.07 -14.49 15.76
C GLU A 89 24.40 -15.60 14.95
N GLY A 90 24.31 -15.39 13.62
CA GLY A 90 23.64 -16.34 12.70
C GLY A 90 22.18 -16.05 12.46
N ALA A 91 21.57 -15.00 13.03
CA ALA A 91 20.22 -14.59 12.67
C ALA A 91 20.16 -14.16 11.22
N SER A 92 19.25 -14.76 10.45
CA SER A 92 19.05 -14.47 9.03
C SER A 92 18.04 -13.34 8.85
N ALA A 93 18.49 -12.22 8.28
CA ALA A 93 17.60 -11.12 7.91
C ALA A 93 16.71 -11.51 6.73
N SER A 94 15.47 -11.06 6.76
CA SER A 94 14.56 -11.18 5.62
C SER A 94 13.60 -10.00 5.56
N GLU A 95 13.07 -9.74 4.39
CA GLU A 95 12.14 -8.64 4.16
C GLU A 95 10.94 -9.12 3.37
N GLU A 96 9.76 -8.75 3.84
CA GLU A 96 8.50 -8.98 3.16
C GLU A 96 7.85 -7.64 2.79
N LEU A 97 7.34 -7.53 1.56
CA LEU A 97 6.60 -6.35 1.09
C LEU A 97 5.10 -6.59 1.26
N ARG A 98 4.41 -5.67 1.93
CA ARG A 98 2.94 -5.69 2.07
C ARG A 98 2.35 -4.30 1.92
N LEU A 99 1.12 -4.22 1.42
CA LEU A 99 0.36 -2.97 1.40
C LEU A 99 -0.36 -2.75 2.73
N LEU A 100 -0.24 -1.56 3.30
CA LEU A 100 -0.94 -1.14 4.51
C LEU A 100 -1.91 0.01 4.26
N SER A 101 -1.75 0.69 3.15
CA SER A 101 -2.65 1.74 2.68
C SER A 101 -2.98 1.53 1.20
N ALA A 102 -4.14 2.01 0.77
CA ALA A 102 -4.58 1.94 -0.60
C ALA A 102 -5.45 3.15 -0.96
N ILE A 103 -5.48 3.51 -2.24
CA ILE A 103 -6.51 4.39 -2.78
C ILE A 103 -7.67 3.50 -3.21
N THR A 104 -8.84 3.75 -2.66
CA THR A 104 -10.05 2.93 -2.83
C THR A 104 -11.21 3.77 -3.35
N PRO A 105 -12.36 3.17 -3.71
CA PRO A 105 -13.60 3.91 -4.01
C PRO A 105 -14.06 4.84 -2.88
N LYS A 106 -13.55 4.69 -1.67
CA LYS A 106 -13.82 5.56 -0.51
C LYS A 106 -12.70 6.57 -0.25
N GLY A 107 -11.78 6.76 -1.21
CA GLY A 107 -10.57 7.56 -1.05
C GLY A 107 -9.41 6.78 -0.42
N PRO A 108 -8.40 7.49 0.11
CA PRO A 108 -7.28 6.88 0.80
C PRO A 108 -7.73 6.11 2.04
N VAL A 109 -7.30 4.87 2.18
CA VAL A 109 -7.61 3.99 3.34
C VAL A 109 -6.32 3.50 3.96
N PHE A 110 -6.28 3.51 5.30
CA PHE A 110 -5.21 2.95 6.12
C PHE A 110 -5.77 1.80 6.97
N TYR A 111 -5.16 0.62 6.86
CA TYR A 111 -5.63 -0.61 7.50
C TYR A 111 -5.16 -0.72 8.95
N ARG A 112 -5.78 0.05 9.85
CA ARG A 112 -5.46 0.11 11.28
C ARG A 112 -5.54 -1.25 11.98
N GLY A 113 -6.53 -2.09 11.63
CA GLY A 113 -6.66 -3.43 12.20
C GLY A 113 -5.44 -4.32 11.95
N THR A 114 -4.83 -4.20 10.76
CA THR A 114 -3.59 -4.92 10.42
C THR A 114 -2.42 -4.44 11.29
N VAL A 115 -2.31 -3.14 11.55
CA VAL A 115 -1.26 -2.61 12.44
C VAL A 115 -1.39 -3.20 13.84
N GLN A 116 -2.61 -3.22 14.39
CA GLN A 116 -2.88 -3.75 15.74
C GLN A 116 -2.67 -5.27 15.83
N ALA A 117 -2.88 -6.00 14.74
CA ALA A 117 -2.59 -7.43 14.68
C ALA A 117 -1.07 -7.72 14.68
N LEU A 118 -0.27 -6.86 14.04
CA LEU A 118 1.17 -7.07 13.84
C LEU A 118 2.04 -6.46 14.95
N ALA A 119 1.56 -5.43 15.66
CA ALA A 119 2.37 -4.70 16.64
C ALA A 119 1.55 -4.23 17.85
N ASP A 120 2.24 -4.07 18.98
CA ASP A 120 1.72 -3.51 20.24
C ASP A 120 2.46 -2.21 20.62
N ARG A 121 3.60 -1.95 19.97
CA ARG A 121 4.45 -0.78 20.21
C ARG A 121 4.55 0.02 18.92
N TYR A 122 4.30 1.32 19.01
CA TYR A 122 4.21 2.19 17.83
C TYR A 122 5.11 3.40 17.98
N VAL A 123 5.97 3.64 16.99
CA VAL A 123 6.70 4.89 16.81
C VAL A 123 6.10 5.59 15.60
N VAL A 124 5.47 6.73 15.81
CA VAL A 124 4.73 7.44 14.75
C VAL A 124 5.47 8.72 14.38
N PHE A 125 5.84 8.82 13.12
CA PHE A 125 6.50 9.98 12.51
C PHE A 125 5.45 10.89 11.87
N HIS A 126 5.16 12.03 12.51
CA HIS A 126 4.30 13.06 11.95
C HIS A 126 5.08 13.86 10.92
N ASP A 127 4.79 13.64 9.65
CA ASP A 127 5.55 14.21 8.52
C ASP A 127 4.61 14.54 7.34
N ASP A 128 4.27 15.79 7.20
CA ASP A 128 3.28 16.25 6.22
C ASP A 128 3.71 16.04 4.76
N TYR A 129 5.01 16.13 4.47
CA TYR A 129 5.53 16.05 3.11
C TYR A 129 6.36 14.80 2.81
N GLY A 130 6.87 14.13 3.84
CA GLY A 130 7.43 12.80 3.75
C GLY A 130 8.91 12.71 3.42
N ALA A 131 9.68 13.80 3.40
CA ALA A 131 11.12 13.75 3.15
C ALA A 131 11.90 13.21 4.35
N VAL A 132 11.50 13.63 5.55
CA VAL A 132 12.15 13.21 6.79
C VAL A 132 11.78 11.79 7.14
N SER A 133 10.49 11.44 7.08
CA SER A 133 10.01 10.08 7.39
C SER A 133 10.56 9.05 6.43
N ARG A 134 10.69 9.39 5.13
CA ARG A 134 11.34 8.53 4.15
C ARG A 134 12.76 8.14 4.61
N LEU A 135 13.60 9.11 4.94
CA LEU A 135 14.96 8.83 5.40
C LEU A 135 14.97 8.08 6.75
N LEU A 136 14.08 8.42 7.68
CA LEU A 136 13.95 7.72 8.96
C LEU A 136 13.70 6.23 8.73
N LEU A 137 12.71 5.90 7.90
CA LEU A 137 12.31 4.52 7.65
C LEU A 137 13.37 3.75 6.85
N GLU A 138 14.02 4.37 5.85
CA GLU A 138 15.14 3.75 5.12
C GLU A 138 16.31 3.39 6.04
N LEU A 139 16.70 4.29 6.92
CA LEU A 139 17.79 4.04 7.87
C LEU A 139 17.42 2.99 8.92
N ILE A 140 16.17 3.00 9.43
CA ILE A 140 15.67 2.00 10.37
C ILE A 140 15.61 0.62 9.69
N ARG A 141 15.13 0.56 8.43
CA ARG A 141 15.12 -0.65 7.61
C ARG A 141 16.52 -1.24 7.48
N ALA A 142 17.49 -0.43 7.06
CA ALA A 142 18.88 -0.86 6.91
C ALA A 142 19.47 -1.38 8.23
N GLU A 143 19.22 -0.69 9.33
CA GLU A 143 19.72 -1.08 10.66
C GLU A 143 19.05 -2.38 11.17
N ALA A 144 17.74 -2.57 10.91
CA ALA A 144 17.01 -3.78 11.30
C ALA A 144 17.53 -5.00 10.54
N LEU A 145 17.70 -4.88 9.23
CA LEU A 145 18.28 -5.94 8.40
C LEU A 145 19.72 -6.25 8.79
N ALA A 146 20.56 -5.23 9.05
CA ALA A 146 21.94 -5.41 9.48
C ALA A 146 22.05 -6.14 10.84
N ARG A 147 20.98 -6.10 11.66
CA ARG A 147 20.90 -6.84 12.92
C ARG A 147 20.27 -8.23 12.80
N GLY A 148 19.92 -8.67 11.60
CA GLY A 148 19.33 -9.99 11.35
C GLY A 148 17.81 -10.09 11.55
N TYR A 149 17.09 -8.97 11.64
CA TYR A 149 15.63 -9.03 11.81
C TYR A 149 14.90 -9.38 10.52
N HIS A 150 13.86 -10.20 10.64
CA HIS A 150 12.77 -10.23 9.67
C HIS A 150 11.94 -8.95 9.82
N ILE A 151 11.68 -8.28 8.70
CA ILE A 151 10.90 -7.05 8.66
C ILE A 151 9.79 -7.14 7.61
N ILE A 152 8.71 -6.39 7.85
CA ILE A 152 7.66 -6.15 6.87
C ILE A 152 7.71 -4.68 6.51
N THR A 153 7.95 -4.36 5.25
CA THR A 153 7.93 -2.99 4.72
C THR A 153 6.66 -2.74 3.94
N CYS A 154 6.08 -1.55 4.15
CA CYS A 154 4.87 -1.14 3.48
C CYS A 154 5.18 0.10 2.63
N PRO A 155 5.23 -0.06 1.29
CA PRO A 155 5.48 1.05 0.39
C PRO A 155 4.32 2.03 0.36
N CYS A 156 4.60 3.24 -0.08
CA CYS A 156 3.60 4.28 -0.29
C CYS A 156 2.63 3.88 -1.42
N ALA A 157 1.32 3.96 -1.17
CA ALA A 157 0.32 3.61 -2.17
C ALA A 157 0.38 4.46 -3.46
N MET A 158 0.95 5.66 -3.39
CA MET A 158 1.09 6.58 -4.53
C MET A 158 2.47 6.54 -5.19
N HIS A 159 3.49 6.07 -4.47
CA HIS A 159 4.88 5.97 -4.93
C HIS A 159 5.57 4.72 -4.35
N PRO A 160 5.15 3.53 -4.76
CA PRO A 160 5.63 2.28 -4.15
C PRO A 160 7.13 2.05 -4.35
N ASP A 161 7.70 2.50 -5.49
CA ASP A 161 9.10 2.27 -5.83
C ASP A 161 10.07 3.28 -5.17
N ASP A 162 9.55 4.33 -4.54
CA ASP A 162 10.40 5.46 -4.10
C ASP A 162 10.30 5.71 -2.58
N LYS A 163 9.26 5.23 -1.92
CA LYS A 163 9.03 5.55 -0.50
C LYS A 163 8.40 4.39 0.26
N ILE A 164 8.98 4.08 1.41
CA ILE A 164 8.36 3.26 2.45
C ILE A 164 7.55 4.19 3.36
N ASP A 165 6.28 3.87 3.62
CA ASP A 165 5.43 4.62 4.55
C ASP A 165 5.39 3.97 5.94
N HIS A 166 5.54 2.65 6.03
CA HIS A 166 5.49 1.94 7.30
C HIS A 166 6.45 0.75 7.30
N LEU A 167 6.92 0.39 8.50
CA LEU A 167 7.83 -0.73 8.72
C LEU A 167 7.46 -1.44 10.00
N PHE A 168 7.39 -2.78 9.97
CA PHE A 168 7.16 -3.63 11.13
C PHE A 168 8.37 -4.51 11.40
N ILE A 169 8.62 -4.76 12.68
CA ILE A 169 9.55 -5.77 13.16
C ILE A 169 8.74 -6.76 14.00
N PRO A 170 8.21 -7.84 13.39
CA PRO A 170 7.26 -8.74 14.04
C PRO A 170 7.81 -9.37 15.33
N ALA A 171 9.09 -9.75 15.35
CA ALA A 171 9.75 -10.34 16.52
C ALA A 171 9.74 -9.41 17.77
N LEU A 172 9.64 -8.09 17.54
CA LEU A 172 9.58 -7.09 18.62
C LEU A 172 8.16 -6.55 18.84
N ARG A 173 7.17 -7.00 18.06
CA ARG A 173 5.84 -6.41 17.96
C ARG A 173 5.89 -4.89 17.86
N LEU A 174 6.83 -4.37 17.07
CA LEU A 174 7.14 -2.95 16.93
C LEU A 174 6.84 -2.47 15.51
N ALA A 175 6.13 -1.35 15.42
CA ALA A 175 5.87 -0.67 14.15
C ALA A 175 6.45 0.75 14.16
N PHE A 176 7.03 1.13 13.03
CA PHE A 176 7.39 2.50 12.68
C PHE A 176 6.44 2.96 11.59
N LEU A 177 5.66 4.00 11.85
CA LEU A 177 4.56 4.45 11.00
C LEU A 177 4.74 5.91 10.65
N THR A 178 4.44 6.28 9.40
CA THR A 178 4.29 7.68 9.00
C THR A 178 2.83 8.09 9.17
N ASP A 179 2.61 9.25 9.76
CA ASP A 179 1.31 9.90 9.92
C ASP A 179 1.28 11.21 9.14
N ASN A 180 0.27 11.36 8.30
CA ASN A 180 -0.03 12.58 7.55
C ASN A 180 -1.52 12.61 7.16
N ARG A 181 -1.94 13.63 6.42
CA ARG A 181 -3.36 13.76 6.02
C ARG A 181 -3.88 12.64 5.12
N TRP A 182 -3.01 11.92 4.40
CA TRP A 182 -3.40 10.86 3.45
C TRP A 182 -3.60 9.50 4.14
N HIS A 183 -2.93 9.29 5.26
CA HIS A 183 -3.08 8.12 6.12
C HIS A 183 -2.90 8.51 7.58
N PRO A 184 -3.94 9.08 8.20
CA PRO A 184 -3.89 9.48 9.61
C PRO A 184 -3.80 8.25 10.50
N VAL A 185 -2.81 8.26 11.40
CA VAL A 185 -2.56 7.17 12.36
C VAL A 185 -3.21 7.51 13.70
N GLN A 186 -4.30 6.83 14.04
CA GLN A 186 -5.00 6.97 15.30
C GLN A 186 -4.89 5.68 16.12
N LEU A 187 -3.81 5.57 16.89
CA LEU A 187 -3.51 4.42 17.74
C LEU A 187 -3.25 4.87 19.18
N PRO A 188 -3.64 4.10 20.20
CA PRO A 188 -3.30 4.40 21.58
C PRO A 188 -1.83 4.11 21.88
N GLY A 189 -1.25 4.80 22.87
CA GLY A 189 0.09 4.49 23.38
C GLY A 189 1.25 4.74 22.41
N VAL A 190 1.07 5.62 21.41
CA VAL A 190 2.10 5.91 20.43
C VAL A 190 3.25 6.74 20.98
N GLN A 191 4.48 6.42 20.59
CA GLN A 191 5.62 7.30 20.72
C GLN A 191 5.64 8.26 19.53
N ALA A 192 5.12 9.48 19.70
CA ALA A 192 5.03 10.49 18.64
C ALA A 192 6.37 11.18 18.39
N VAL A 193 6.74 11.35 17.11
CA VAL A 193 7.93 12.05 16.65
C VAL A 193 7.53 13.07 15.59
N ARG A 194 7.57 14.35 15.94
CA ARG A 194 7.28 15.41 14.98
C ARG A 194 8.49 15.67 14.09
N CYS A 195 8.37 15.41 12.79
CA CYS A 195 9.44 15.56 11.82
C CYS A 195 9.85 17.01 11.58
N THR A 196 8.99 17.98 11.89
CA THR A 196 9.31 19.42 11.87
C THR A 196 10.52 19.80 12.72
N ARG A 197 10.91 19.00 13.71
CA ARG A 197 12.14 19.21 14.50
C ARG A 197 13.44 19.04 13.71
N PHE A 198 13.35 18.40 12.55
CA PHE A 198 14.48 18.14 11.64
C PHE A 198 14.49 19.09 10.44
N VAL A 199 13.54 20.02 10.35
CA VAL A 199 13.34 20.92 9.21
C VAL A 199 13.60 22.35 9.64
N ASP A 200 14.28 23.10 8.78
CA ASP A 200 14.37 24.55 8.86
C ASP A 200 13.04 25.15 8.39
N ARG A 201 12.31 25.73 9.36
CA ARG A 201 10.97 26.26 9.12
C ARG A 201 10.98 27.54 8.28
N GLU A 202 12.02 28.38 8.40
CA GLU A 202 12.15 29.63 7.65
C GLU A 202 12.38 29.30 6.17
N ASN A 203 13.30 28.40 5.89
CA ASN A 203 13.55 27.93 4.53
C ASN A 203 12.30 27.25 3.94
N LEU A 204 11.65 26.35 4.66
CA LEU A 204 10.42 25.69 4.19
C LEU A 204 9.28 26.70 3.95
N ALA A 205 9.21 27.78 4.70
CA ALA A 205 8.21 28.83 4.51
C ALA A 205 8.28 29.47 3.12
N GLY A 206 9.46 29.53 2.50
CA GLY A 206 9.65 29.97 1.12
C GLY A 206 8.89 29.15 0.08
N TYR A 207 8.61 27.88 0.37
CA TYR A 207 7.86 26.98 -0.51
C TYR A 207 6.35 26.95 -0.24
N ARG A 208 5.83 27.70 0.73
CA ARG A 208 4.45 27.60 1.24
C ARG A 208 3.37 27.68 0.14
N ALA A 209 3.50 28.57 -0.82
CA ALA A 209 2.52 28.71 -1.91
C ALA A 209 2.48 27.45 -2.79
N ARG A 210 3.65 26.92 -3.14
CA ARG A 210 3.83 25.70 -3.92
C ARG A 210 3.28 24.46 -3.17
N LEU A 211 3.62 24.32 -1.90
CA LEU A 211 3.16 23.22 -1.05
C LEU A 211 1.62 23.19 -0.94
N ARG A 212 1.00 24.37 -0.70
CA ARG A 212 -0.46 24.49 -0.66
C ARG A 212 -1.14 24.17 -1.99
N PHE A 213 -0.51 24.59 -3.11
CA PHE A 213 -1.02 24.25 -4.44
C PHE A 213 -0.99 22.74 -4.66
N ASN A 214 0.18 22.13 -4.45
CA ASN A 214 0.37 20.70 -4.64
C ASN A 214 -0.61 19.87 -3.79
N GLU A 215 -0.78 20.26 -2.53
CA GLU A 215 -1.67 19.59 -1.60
C GLU A 215 -3.15 19.63 -2.05
N ARG A 216 -3.62 20.81 -2.49
CA ARG A 216 -4.99 20.97 -3.00
C ARG A 216 -5.21 20.22 -4.30
N ALA A 217 -4.29 20.34 -5.24
CA ALA A 217 -4.37 19.66 -6.54
C ALA A 217 -4.28 18.14 -6.38
N ALA A 218 -3.42 17.64 -5.49
CA ALA A 218 -3.35 16.21 -5.19
C ALA A 218 -4.64 15.69 -4.54
N ALA A 219 -5.25 16.47 -3.63
CA ALA A 219 -6.53 16.10 -3.01
C ALA A 219 -7.64 15.96 -4.05
N GLU A 220 -7.78 16.94 -4.93
CA GLU A 220 -8.74 16.92 -6.04
C GLU A 220 -8.55 15.70 -6.96
N LEU A 221 -7.30 15.45 -7.36
CA LEU A 221 -6.97 14.29 -8.21
C LEU A 221 -7.29 12.96 -7.53
N LEU A 222 -7.07 12.83 -6.23
CA LEU A 222 -7.37 11.60 -5.49
C LEU A 222 -8.89 11.41 -5.29
N GLU A 223 -9.64 12.48 -5.13
CA GLU A 223 -11.11 12.45 -5.08
C GLU A 223 -11.67 11.97 -6.43
N GLN A 224 -11.22 12.56 -7.54
CA GLN A 224 -11.59 12.12 -8.88
C GLN A 224 -11.19 10.66 -9.17
N ALA A 225 -10.04 10.23 -8.66
CA ALA A 225 -9.62 8.83 -8.78
C ALA A 225 -10.54 7.89 -7.99
N ALA A 226 -10.95 8.27 -6.78
CA ALA A 226 -11.88 7.50 -5.97
C ALA A 226 -13.25 7.34 -6.65
N ASP A 227 -13.77 8.41 -7.25
CA ASP A 227 -15.02 8.39 -8.00
C ASP A 227 -14.96 7.45 -9.22
N LEU A 228 -13.85 7.49 -9.97
CA LEU A 228 -13.63 6.57 -11.09
C LEU A 228 -13.52 5.11 -10.62
N MET A 229 -12.88 4.88 -9.48
CA MET A 229 -12.81 3.53 -8.89
C MET A 229 -14.17 3.05 -8.39
N ALA A 230 -15.02 3.95 -7.88
CA ALA A 230 -16.40 3.61 -7.51
C ALA A 230 -17.23 3.20 -8.75
N GLN A 231 -17.09 3.93 -9.85
CA GLN A 231 -17.71 3.56 -11.12
C GLN A 231 -17.18 2.23 -11.66
N ALA A 232 -15.85 2.00 -11.60
CA ALA A 232 -15.24 0.74 -11.99
C ALA A 232 -15.75 -0.43 -11.12
N LYS A 233 -15.94 -0.19 -9.82
CA LYS A 233 -16.53 -1.18 -8.93
C LYS A 233 -17.96 -1.51 -9.34
N ALA A 234 -18.79 -0.53 -9.67
CA ALA A 234 -20.16 -0.77 -10.13
C ALA A 234 -20.19 -1.63 -11.41
N CYS A 235 -19.30 -1.35 -12.39
CA CYS A 235 -19.15 -2.19 -13.59
C CYS A 235 -18.70 -3.62 -13.21
N HIS A 236 -17.82 -3.76 -12.23
CA HIS A 236 -17.38 -5.07 -11.77
C HIS A 236 -18.51 -5.84 -11.07
N ASP A 237 -19.30 -5.17 -10.24
CA ASP A 237 -20.44 -5.78 -9.55
C ASP A 237 -21.51 -6.27 -10.56
N GLU A 238 -21.71 -5.53 -11.67
CA GLU A 238 -22.57 -5.95 -12.77
C GLU A 238 -21.97 -7.16 -13.51
N LEU A 239 -20.68 -7.15 -13.83
CA LEU A 239 -19.97 -8.30 -14.41
C LEU A 239 -20.13 -9.58 -13.56
N GLU A 240 -20.00 -9.45 -12.23
CA GLU A 240 -20.18 -10.59 -11.32
C GLU A 240 -21.55 -11.25 -11.45
N THR A 241 -22.61 -10.51 -11.83
CA THR A 241 -23.95 -11.12 -11.99
C THR A 241 -23.96 -12.16 -13.10
N TYR A 242 -23.28 -11.90 -14.23
CA TYR A 242 -23.15 -12.84 -15.35
C TYR A 242 -22.33 -14.06 -14.94
N TYR A 243 -21.20 -13.86 -14.27
CA TYR A 243 -20.34 -14.97 -13.82
C TYR A 243 -20.99 -15.80 -12.72
N ARG A 244 -21.76 -15.19 -11.82
CA ARG A 244 -22.53 -15.92 -10.80
C ARG A 244 -23.66 -16.75 -11.43
N ALA A 245 -24.33 -16.24 -12.45
CA ALA A 245 -25.36 -16.97 -13.18
C ALA A 245 -24.78 -18.15 -13.97
N ALA A 246 -23.56 -18.01 -14.48
CA ALA A 246 -22.84 -19.06 -15.20
C ALA A 246 -22.04 -20.01 -14.30
N ALA A 247 -21.96 -19.75 -12.98
CA ALA A 247 -21.26 -20.64 -12.05
C ALA A 247 -22.05 -21.92 -11.85
N VAL A 248 -21.42 -23.06 -12.19
CA VAL A 248 -22.00 -24.38 -12.02
C VAL A 248 -21.76 -24.85 -10.58
N SER A 249 -22.83 -25.18 -9.86
CA SER A 249 -22.72 -25.76 -8.52
C SER A 249 -21.98 -27.12 -8.57
N TYR A 250 -21.08 -27.35 -7.61
CA TYR A 250 -20.33 -28.60 -7.48
C TYR A 250 -21.20 -29.88 -7.49
N THR A 251 -22.45 -29.77 -7.10
CA THR A 251 -23.47 -30.84 -7.19
C THR A 251 -23.79 -31.22 -8.63
N HIS A 252 -23.75 -30.31 -9.61
CA HIS A 252 -23.97 -30.62 -11.02
C HIS A 252 -22.75 -31.27 -11.68
N LEU A 253 -21.52 -30.91 -11.27
CA LEU A 253 -20.30 -31.55 -11.78
C LEU A 253 -20.24 -33.05 -11.45
N ARG A 254 -20.66 -33.48 -10.26
CA ARG A 254 -20.75 -34.89 -9.88
C ARG A 254 -21.80 -35.69 -10.66
N ALA A 255 -22.87 -35.03 -11.12
CA ALA A 255 -23.91 -35.70 -11.89
C ALA A 255 -23.44 -36.05 -13.31
N HIS A 256 -22.51 -35.30 -13.90
CA HIS A 256 -21.91 -35.62 -15.21
C HIS A 256 -20.82 -36.69 -15.14
N GLU A 257 -20.11 -36.84 -14.01
CA GLU A 257 -19.09 -37.88 -13.84
C GLU A 257 -19.70 -39.25 -13.56
N THR A 258 -20.93 -39.35 -13.04
CA THR A 258 -21.62 -40.63 -12.75
C THR A 258 -22.50 -41.12 -13.88
N GLY A 259 -22.63 -40.37 -14.99
CA GLY A 259 -23.45 -40.76 -16.16
C GLY A 259 -22.71 -41.49 -17.29
N ALA A 260 -21.42 -41.81 -17.11
CA ALA A 260 -20.61 -42.50 -18.09
C ALA A 260 -20.11 -43.88 -17.55
N TYR A 261 -21.03 -44.80 -17.29
CA TYR A 261 -20.78 -46.26 -17.20
C TYR A 261 -21.97 -47.01 -17.80
#